data_cb6f93d75cf33449e3cb75cdbf084d20
#
_entry.id   cb6f93d75cf33449e3cb75cdbf084d20
#
_cell.length_a   1.000
_cell.length_b   1.000
_cell.length_c   1.000
_cell.angle_alpha   90.00
_cell.angle_beta   90.00
_cell.angle_gamma   90.00
#
_symmetry.space_group_name_H-M   'P 1'
#
loop_
_entity.id
_entity.type
_entity.pdbx_description
1 polymer ?
#
loop_
_entity_poly.entity_id
_entity_poly.type
_entity_poly.pdbx_seq_one_letter_code
_entity_poly.pdbx_strand_id
1 'polypeptide(L)'
;MDELALSDTLKLVYNISKIFPDLGPEFSPSIPHILKIICRIDIPAKPLDGLVGGLLNTLSILDLEEKKGKIFESSPLFPAFDNNCNVDKLVSILDQATSIYSPTELEANAVPLLYSLIAIYEVAPDGPRKHMQSLLLPEDTDRSLPIGQSDTLSSRLLKLSTTHFANLKVTISELMFVLSGKDAEKLTKNIGYGFAAGFLAARGIEMPQSATEASSAKDGPDTARNPITGQR
;
A
#
# COMPACT_ATOMS: atom_id res chain seq x y z
N MET A 1 -20.07 -15.11 16.62
CA MET A 1 -19.16 -15.83 15.68
C MET A 1 -18.09 -16.46 16.55
N ASP A 2 -17.79 -17.70 16.34
CA ASP A 2 -16.67 -18.36 17.04
C ASP A 2 -15.36 -17.88 16.42
N GLU A 3 -14.62 -17.07 17.17
CA GLU A 3 -13.37 -16.45 16.71
C GLU A 3 -12.27 -17.49 16.46
N LEU A 4 -12.25 -18.56 17.28
CA LEU A 4 -11.28 -19.63 17.12
C LEU A 4 -11.53 -20.40 15.82
N ALA A 5 -12.77 -20.78 15.55
CA ALA A 5 -13.15 -21.48 14.33
C ALA A 5 -12.86 -20.63 13.08
N LEU A 6 -13.11 -19.33 13.14
CA LEU A 6 -12.78 -18.41 12.06
C LEU A 6 -11.26 -18.32 11.84
N SER A 7 -10.49 -18.16 12.92
CA SER A 7 -9.02 -18.11 12.85
C SER A 7 -8.43 -19.38 12.21
N ASP A 8 -8.92 -20.54 12.58
CA ASP A 8 -8.44 -21.81 12.03
C ASP A 8 -8.87 -21.98 10.57
N THR A 9 -10.08 -21.53 10.21
CA THR A 9 -10.51 -21.50 8.80
C THR A 9 -9.62 -20.61 7.95
N LEU A 10 -9.28 -19.41 8.42
CA LEU A 10 -8.39 -18.48 7.72
C LEU A 10 -6.99 -19.07 7.52
N LYS A 11 -6.44 -19.71 8.56
CA LYS A 11 -5.14 -20.42 8.45
C LYS A 11 -5.19 -21.53 7.41
N LEU A 12 -6.28 -22.29 7.38
CA LEU A 12 -6.47 -23.38 6.41
C LEU A 12 -6.53 -22.83 5.00
N VAL A 13 -7.36 -21.82 4.74
CA VAL A 13 -7.47 -21.16 3.42
C VAL A 13 -6.10 -20.59 2.99
N TYR A 14 -5.41 -19.88 3.89
CA TYR A 14 -4.08 -19.32 3.62
C TYR A 14 -3.09 -20.43 3.22
N ASN A 15 -2.99 -21.50 4.01
CA ASN A 15 -2.05 -22.58 3.76
C ASN A 15 -2.36 -23.32 2.45
N ILE A 16 -3.62 -23.61 2.17
CA ILE A 16 -4.04 -24.28 0.93
C ILE A 16 -3.68 -23.39 -0.28
N SER A 17 -4.09 -22.13 -0.26
CA SER A 17 -3.84 -21.22 -1.38
C SER A 17 -2.35 -20.96 -1.60
N LYS A 18 -1.53 -20.98 -0.54
CA LYS A 18 -0.07 -20.82 -0.63
C LYS A 18 0.63 -22.05 -1.21
N ILE A 19 0.20 -23.27 -0.82
CA ILE A 19 0.82 -24.53 -1.27
C ILE A 19 0.28 -24.92 -2.65
N PHE A 20 -0.98 -24.65 -2.92
CA PHE A 20 -1.68 -25.00 -4.15
C PHE A 20 -2.29 -23.71 -4.78
N PRO A 21 -1.49 -22.88 -5.46
CA PRO A 21 -1.97 -21.61 -6.03
C PRO A 21 -3.14 -21.78 -7.00
N ASP A 22 -3.19 -22.90 -7.72
CA ASP A 22 -4.28 -23.22 -8.65
C ASP A 22 -5.66 -23.34 -7.98
N LEU A 23 -5.71 -23.56 -6.66
CA LEU A 23 -6.92 -23.59 -5.87
C LEU A 23 -7.31 -22.20 -5.32
N GLY A 24 -6.45 -21.19 -5.47
CA GLY A 24 -6.74 -19.82 -5.02
C GLY A 24 -8.07 -19.26 -5.53
N PRO A 25 -8.41 -19.41 -6.81
CA PRO A 25 -9.70 -18.96 -7.35
C PRO A 25 -10.92 -19.55 -6.67
N GLU A 26 -10.86 -20.80 -6.19
CA GLU A 26 -11.95 -21.46 -5.47
C GLU A 26 -12.30 -20.77 -4.14
N PHE A 27 -11.31 -20.08 -3.55
CA PHE A 27 -11.48 -19.32 -2.30
C PHE A 27 -11.84 -17.85 -2.53
N SER A 28 -11.74 -17.32 -3.76
CA SER A 28 -12.08 -15.93 -4.08
C SER A 28 -13.52 -15.52 -3.67
N PRO A 29 -14.54 -16.43 -3.66
CA PRO A 29 -15.86 -16.12 -3.10
C PRO A 29 -15.85 -15.69 -1.63
N SER A 30 -14.78 -15.98 -0.87
CA SER A 30 -14.65 -15.53 0.53
C SER A 30 -14.27 -14.05 0.69
N ILE A 31 -13.73 -13.38 -0.35
CA ILE A 31 -13.27 -11.98 -0.30
C ILE A 31 -14.34 -11.02 0.25
N PRO A 32 -15.60 -11.04 -0.21
CA PRO A 32 -16.64 -10.16 0.35
C PRO A 32 -16.89 -10.37 1.84
N HIS A 33 -16.77 -11.62 2.29
CA HIS A 33 -16.96 -11.95 3.71
C HIS A 33 -15.80 -11.47 4.56
N ILE A 34 -14.55 -11.62 4.07
CA ILE A 34 -13.34 -11.12 4.72
C ILE A 34 -13.43 -9.61 4.88
N LEU A 35 -13.70 -8.87 3.81
CA LEU A 35 -13.83 -7.42 3.84
C LEU A 35 -14.94 -6.94 4.76
N LYS A 36 -16.11 -7.60 4.73
CA LYS A 36 -17.23 -7.30 5.64
C LYS A 36 -16.85 -7.48 7.11
N ILE A 37 -16.05 -8.48 7.42
CA ILE A 37 -15.55 -8.70 8.78
C ILE A 37 -14.55 -7.61 9.15
N ILE A 38 -13.55 -7.33 8.30
CA ILE A 38 -12.56 -6.27 8.51
C ILE A 38 -13.24 -4.91 8.76
N CYS A 39 -14.26 -4.55 7.98
CA CYS A 39 -14.97 -3.28 8.15
C CYS A 39 -15.76 -3.18 9.46
N ARG A 40 -16.21 -4.30 10.02
CA ARG A 40 -17.05 -4.35 11.23
C ARG A 40 -16.26 -4.50 12.52
N ILE A 41 -15.05 -5.03 12.46
CA ILE A 41 -14.20 -5.19 13.64
C ILE A 41 -13.67 -3.83 14.05
N ASP A 42 -13.73 -3.50 15.34
CA ASP A 42 -12.98 -2.39 15.89
C ASP A 42 -11.49 -2.68 15.74
N ILE A 43 -10.73 -1.65 15.36
CA ILE A 43 -9.29 -1.81 15.18
C ILE A 43 -8.66 -2.03 16.55
N PRO A 44 -8.03 -3.19 16.81
CA PRO A 44 -7.44 -3.47 18.12
C PRO A 44 -6.18 -2.61 18.36
N ALA A 45 -5.75 -2.54 19.62
CA ALA A 45 -4.53 -1.81 19.99
C ALA A 45 -3.29 -2.28 19.21
N LYS A 46 -3.24 -3.56 18.84
CA LYS A 46 -2.25 -4.14 17.92
C LYS A 46 -2.97 -4.59 16.63
N PRO A 47 -3.08 -3.71 15.64
CA PRO A 47 -3.99 -3.91 14.50
C PRO A 47 -3.56 -5.01 13.51
N LEU A 48 -2.33 -5.50 13.58
CA LEU A 48 -1.84 -6.58 12.70
C LEU A 48 -1.78 -7.94 13.38
N ASP A 49 -2.15 -8.01 14.67
CA ASP A 49 -2.13 -9.26 15.43
C ASP A 49 -3.51 -9.98 15.38
N GLY A 50 -3.54 -11.23 15.81
CA GLY A 50 -4.75 -12.00 16.00
C GLY A 50 -5.61 -12.16 14.77
N LEU A 51 -6.93 -11.98 14.92
CA LEU A 51 -7.90 -12.19 13.86
C LEU A 51 -7.71 -11.25 12.67
N VAL A 52 -7.41 -9.97 12.93
CA VAL A 52 -7.19 -8.99 11.84
C VAL A 52 -5.98 -9.37 11.00
N GLY A 53 -4.86 -9.76 11.62
CA GLY A 53 -3.70 -10.27 10.91
C GLY A 53 -4.01 -11.51 10.06
N GLY A 54 -4.81 -12.44 10.58
CA GLY A 54 -5.29 -13.62 9.85
C GLY A 54 -6.13 -13.27 8.62
N LEU A 55 -7.04 -12.29 8.76
CA LEU A 55 -7.87 -11.79 7.66
C LEU A 55 -7.02 -11.13 6.57
N LEU A 56 -6.06 -10.29 6.96
CA LEU A 56 -5.16 -9.60 6.04
C LEU A 56 -4.22 -10.57 5.30
N ASN A 57 -3.65 -11.54 6.02
CA ASN A 57 -2.84 -12.60 5.43
C ASN A 57 -3.63 -13.38 4.36
N THR A 58 -4.87 -13.76 4.69
CA THR A 58 -5.71 -14.49 3.75
C THR A 58 -6.09 -13.63 2.56
N LEU A 59 -6.48 -12.37 2.78
CA LEU A 59 -6.84 -11.44 1.70
C LEU A 59 -5.68 -11.23 0.71
N SER A 60 -4.43 -11.16 1.19
CA SER A 60 -3.25 -10.87 0.37
C SER A 60 -2.91 -11.95 -0.65
N ILE A 61 -3.39 -13.19 -0.46
CA ILE A 61 -3.11 -14.32 -1.37
C ILE A 61 -4.29 -14.69 -2.25
N LEU A 62 -5.47 -14.09 -2.03
CA LEU A 62 -6.66 -14.35 -2.83
C LEU A 62 -6.63 -13.49 -4.10
N ASP A 63 -7.12 -14.07 -5.20
CA ASP A 63 -7.22 -13.39 -6.48
C ASP A 63 -8.35 -12.35 -6.46
N LEU A 64 -7.96 -11.08 -6.35
CA LEU A 64 -8.89 -9.95 -6.42
C LEU A 64 -9.30 -9.62 -7.86
N GLU A 65 -8.50 -10.00 -8.86
CA GLU A 65 -8.77 -9.69 -10.28
C GLU A 65 -9.89 -10.54 -10.86
N GLU A 66 -10.06 -11.78 -10.39
CA GLU A 66 -11.15 -12.65 -10.85
C GLU A 66 -12.54 -12.00 -10.68
N LYS A 67 -12.65 -11.10 -9.69
CA LYS A 67 -13.87 -10.32 -9.47
C LYS A 67 -14.05 -9.13 -10.41
N LYS A 68 -12.99 -8.70 -11.11
CA LYS A 68 -13.02 -7.57 -12.04
C LYS A 68 -14.00 -7.77 -13.21
N GLY A 69 -14.12 -9.00 -13.72
CA GLY A 69 -15.04 -9.34 -14.82
C GLY A 69 -16.52 -9.47 -14.43
N LYS A 70 -16.82 -9.50 -13.13
CA LYS A 70 -18.18 -9.66 -12.58
C LYS A 70 -18.70 -8.39 -11.89
N ILE A 71 -17.98 -7.28 -11.98
CA ILE A 71 -18.30 -6.00 -11.35
C ILE A 71 -19.24 -5.23 -12.27
N PHE A 72 -20.53 -5.52 -12.22
CA PHE A 72 -21.47 -4.72 -13.00
C PHE A 72 -22.44 -3.87 -12.20
N GLU A 73 -22.60 -3.99 -10.91
CA GLU A 73 -23.48 -3.07 -10.15
C GLU A 73 -23.09 -2.86 -8.68
N SER A 74 -22.31 -3.74 -8.04
CA SER A 74 -21.70 -3.50 -6.72
C SER A 74 -20.51 -4.43 -6.53
N SER A 75 -19.31 -3.88 -6.65
CA SER A 75 -18.10 -4.61 -6.29
C SER A 75 -18.06 -4.83 -4.78
N PRO A 76 -17.76 -6.05 -4.31
CA PRO A 76 -17.49 -6.26 -2.88
C PRO A 76 -16.33 -5.42 -2.37
N LEU A 77 -15.36 -5.08 -3.26
CA LEU A 77 -14.22 -4.21 -2.95
C LEU A 77 -14.64 -2.75 -2.84
N PHE A 78 -15.61 -2.32 -3.66
CA PHE A 78 -16.06 -0.93 -3.78
C PHE A 78 -17.59 -0.87 -3.71
N PRO A 79 -18.20 -1.01 -2.51
CA PRO A 79 -19.65 -1.04 -2.35
C PRO A 79 -20.31 0.26 -2.81
N ALA A 80 -21.49 0.16 -3.46
CA ALA A 80 -22.18 1.32 -4.03
C ALA A 80 -22.62 2.36 -2.97
N PHE A 81 -22.84 1.94 -1.72
CA PHE A 81 -23.21 2.86 -0.64
C PHE A 81 -22.04 3.70 -0.13
N ASP A 82 -20.81 3.20 -0.23
CA ASP A 82 -19.57 3.89 0.10
C ASP A 82 -18.40 3.18 -0.59
N ASN A 83 -17.98 3.71 -1.72
CA ASN A 83 -16.95 3.11 -2.55
C ASN A 83 -15.56 3.07 -1.88
N ASN A 84 -15.36 3.83 -0.81
CA ASN A 84 -14.06 3.97 -0.16
C ASN A 84 -13.97 3.22 1.17
N CYS A 85 -15.07 2.74 1.74
CA CYS A 85 -15.12 2.20 3.10
C CYS A 85 -14.10 1.09 3.37
N ASN A 86 -13.86 0.19 2.42
CA ASN A 86 -12.85 -0.87 2.55
C ASN A 86 -11.43 -0.29 2.52
N VAL A 87 -11.18 0.64 1.62
CA VAL A 87 -9.89 1.35 1.50
C VAL A 87 -9.59 2.11 2.77
N ASP A 88 -10.55 2.92 3.25
CA ASP A 88 -10.39 3.72 4.48
C ASP A 88 -10.07 2.85 5.68
N LYS A 89 -10.74 1.71 5.80
CA LYS A 89 -10.47 0.77 6.89
C LYS A 89 -9.06 0.17 6.82
N LEU A 90 -8.64 -0.30 5.63
CA LEU A 90 -7.31 -0.88 5.43
C LEU A 90 -6.21 0.15 5.63
N VAL A 91 -6.40 1.38 5.14
CA VAL A 91 -5.46 2.49 5.34
C VAL A 91 -5.40 2.89 6.81
N SER A 92 -6.54 2.92 7.54
CA SER A 92 -6.55 3.20 8.99
C SER A 92 -5.79 2.13 9.79
N ILE A 93 -5.90 0.85 9.40
CA ILE A 93 -5.11 -0.23 10.00
C ILE A 93 -3.61 0.00 9.76
N LEU A 94 -3.23 0.38 8.53
CA LEU A 94 -1.83 0.66 8.17
C LEU A 94 -1.28 1.88 8.92
N ASP A 95 -2.08 2.94 9.03
CA ASP A 95 -1.73 4.17 9.74
C ASP A 95 -1.45 3.91 11.23
N GLN A 96 -2.37 3.20 11.90
CA GLN A 96 -2.19 2.81 13.27
C GLN A 96 -1.00 1.85 13.43
N ALA A 97 -0.82 0.88 12.53
CA ALA A 97 0.28 -0.06 12.59
C ALA A 97 1.63 0.65 12.46
N THR A 98 1.79 1.55 11.50
CA THR A 98 3.06 2.29 11.32
C THR A 98 3.39 3.24 12.47
N SER A 99 2.42 3.58 13.32
CA SER A 99 2.62 4.41 14.51
C SER A 99 3.00 3.60 15.75
N ILE A 100 2.66 2.31 15.80
CA ILE A 100 2.77 1.48 17.02
C ILE A 100 3.88 0.43 16.92
N TYR A 101 3.98 -0.25 15.77
CA TYR A 101 4.93 -1.34 15.62
C TYR A 101 6.33 -0.85 15.28
N SER A 102 7.33 -1.57 15.79
CA SER A 102 8.71 -1.40 15.34
C SER A 102 8.89 -1.83 13.88
N PRO A 103 9.94 -1.35 13.18
CA PRO A 103 10.22 -1.78 11.81
C PRO A 103 10.38 -3.30 11.66
N THR A 104 10.90 -4.00 12.66
CA THR A 104 11.02 -5.47 12.67
C THR A 104 9.65 -6.15 12.69
N GLU A 105 8.73 -5.66 13.53
CA GLU A 105 7.36 -6.18 13.59
C GLU A 105 6.59 -5.88 12.30
N LEU A 106 6.81 -4.69 11.70
CA LEU A 106 6.21 -4.33 10.41
C LEU A 106 6.72 -5.20 9.27
N GLU A 107 8.00 -5.54 9.23
CA GLU A 107 8.55 -6.51 8.25
C GLU A 107 7.82 -7.85 8.32
N ALA A 108 7.52 -8.31 9.52
CA ALA A 108 6.85 -9.60 9.72
C ALA A 108 5.34 -9.57 9.39
N ASN A 109 4.65 -8.45 9.69
CA ASN A 109 3.19 -8.45 9.78
C ASN A 109 2.50 -7.48 8.81
N ALA A 110 3.17 -6.41 8.32
CA ALA A 110 2.51 -5.39 7.49
C ALA A 110 2.54 -5.71 5.98
N VAL A 111 3.45 -6.57 5.54
CA VAL A 111 3.63 -6.90 4.13
C VAL A 111 2.35 -7.42 3.47
N PRO A 112 1.55 -8.31 4.09
CA PRO A 112 0.28 -8.76 3.52
C PRO A 112 -0.73 -7.63 3.30
N LEU A 113 -0.83 -6.67 4.23
CA LEU A 113 -1.69 -5.51 4.09
C LEU A 113 -1.25 -4.62 2.91
N LEU A 114 0.06 -4.39 2.76
CA LEU A 114 0.61 -3.62 1.65
C LEU A 114 0.32 -4.31 0.29
N TYR A 115 0.48 -5.63 0.18
CA TYR A 115 0.10 -6.38 -1.01
C TYR A 115 -1.39 -6.29 -1.32
N SER A 116 -2.25 -6.37 -0.29
CA SER A 116 -3.69 -6.19 -0.46
C SER A 116 -4.04 -4.80 -1.00
N LEU A 117 -3.39 -3.75 -0.50
CA LEU A 117 -3.58 -2.39 -0.99
C LEU A 117 -3.10 -2.21 -2.44
N ILE A 118 -1.97 -2.81 -2.82
CA ILE A 118 -1.49 -2.82 -4.21
C ILE A 118 -2.53 -3.48 -5.13
N ALA A 119 -2.98 -4.68 -4.78
CA ALA A 119 -3.94 -5.43 -5.58
C ALA A 119 -5.30 -4.72 -5.68
N ILE A 120 -5.78 -4.12 -4.58
CA ILE A 120 -7.01 -3.32 -4.58
C ILE A 120 -6.87 -2.10 -5.51
N TYR A 121 -5.73 -1.39 -5.45
CA TYR A 121 -5.49 -0.22 -6.31
C TYR A 121 -5.50 -0.60 -7.80
N GLU A 122 -4.92 -1.72 -8.16
CA GLU A 122 -4.85 -2.18 -9.56
C GLU A 122 -6.23 -2.44 -10.17
N VAL A 123 -7.17 -2.95 -9.36
CA VAL A 123 -8.55 -3.22 -9.78
C VAL A 123 -9.51 -2.06 -9.50
N ALA A 124 -9.08 -1.02 -8.79
CA ALA A 124 -9.92 0.09 -8.37
C ALA A 124 -10.42 0.94 -9.56
N PRO A 125 -11.69 1.37 -9.53
CA PRO A 125 -12.19 2.41 -10.43
C PRO A 125 -11.56 3.77 -10.08
N ASP A 126 -11.70 4.74 -10.98
CA ASP A 126 -11.00 6.04 -10.88
C ASP A 126 -11.24 6.80 -9.57
N GLY A 127 -12.45 6.76 -9.02
CA GLY A 127 -12.77 7.44 -7.75
C GLY A 127 -11.94 6.90 -6.58
N PRO A 128 -12.12 5.61 -6.20
CA PRO A 128 -11.32 4.96 -5.18
C PRO A 128 -9.81 5.00 -5.44
N ARG A 129 -9.38 4.91 -6.71
CA ARG A 129 -7.97 5.05 -7.07
C ARG A 129 -7.39 6.41 -6.69
N LYS A 130 -8.08 7.51 -7.02
CA LYS A 130 -7.68 8.87 -6.63
C LYS A 130 -7.72 9.05 -5.10
N HIS A 131 -8.71 8.46 -4.44
CA HIS A 131 -8.80 8.48 -2.99
C HIS A 131 -7.62 7.78 -2.32
N MET A 132 -7.22 6.59 -2.81
CA MET A 132 -6.02 5.91 -2.33
C MET A 132 -4.75 6.75 -2.55
N GLN A 133 -4.63 7.43 -3.69
CA GLN A 133 -3.52 8.33 -3.95
C GLN A 133 -3.46 9.47 -2.94
N SER A 134 -4.60 10.10 -2.61
CA SER A 134 -4.63 11.19 -1.63
C SER A 134 -4.29 10.75 -0.20
N LEU A 135 -4.59 9.49 0.17
CA LEU A 135 -4.28 8.96 1.50
C LEU A 135 -2.82 8.49 1.66
N LEU A 136 -2.22 7.96 0.59
CA LEU A 136 -0.97 7.21 0.66
C LEU A 136 0.23 7.93 0.04
N LEU A 137 0.01 8.86 -0.90
CA LEU A 137 1.09 9.66 -1.46
C LEU A 137 1.30 10.95 -0.65
N PRO A 138 2.52 11.50 -0.60
CA PRO A 138 2.77 12.79 0.02
C PRO A 138 1.95 13.91 -0.63
N GLU A 139 1.31 14.74 0.18
CA GLU A 139 0.61 15.94 -0.29
C GLU A 139 1.60 17.08 -0.60
N ASP A 140 1.18 18.04 -1.44
CA ASP A 140 1.98 19.24 -1.74
C ASP A 140 2.19 20.13 -0.50
N THR A 141 1.28 20.12 0.46
CA THR A 141 1.39 20.83 1.75
C THR A 141 2.45 20.24 2.67
N ASP A 142 2.71 18.93 2.57
CA ASP A 142 3.74 18.22 3.34
C ASP A 142 5.18 18.60 2.88
N ARG A 143 5.29 19.36 1.79
CA ARG A 143 6.57 19.76 1.17
C ARG A 143 7.20 21.02 1.75
N SER A 144 6.62 21.58 2.80
CA SER A 144 7.28 22.61 3.63
C SER A 144 8.45 22.03 4.44
N LEU A 145 8.42 20.72 4.70
CA LEU A 145 9.50 19.93 5.28
C LEU A 145 10.08 19.00 4.21
N PRO A 146 11.32 18.50 4.37
CA PRO A 146 11.85 17.45 3.52
C PRO A 146 10.88 16.26 3.50
N ILE A 147 10.66 15.68 2.31
CA ILE A 147 9.80 14.51 2.15
C ILE A 147 10.24 13.42 3.14
N GLY A 148 9.28 12.85 3.87
CA GLY A 148 9.53 11.83 4.88
C GLY A 148 9.88 12.37 6.28
N GLN A 149 9.80 13.67 6.55
CA GLN A 149 10.06 14.24 7.89
C GLN A 149 8.79 14.63 8.65
N SER A 150 7.65 14.71 8.00
CA SER A 150 6.36 14.90 8.68
C SER A 150 5.90 13.62 9.39
N ASP A 151 4.89 13.73 10.25
CA ASP A 151 4.29 12.58 10.95
C ASP A 151 3.05 12.02 10.22
N THR A 152 3.00 12.19 8.90
CA THR A 152 1.94 11.63 8.06
C THR A 152 2.22 10.15 7.75
N LEU A 153 1.18 9.40 7.39
CA LEU A 153 1.33 8.00 6.96
C LEU A 153 2.32 7.89 5.80
N SER A 154 2.19 8.74 4.79
CA SER A 154 3.09 8.77 3.64
C SER A 154 4.55 8.97 4.04
N SER A 155 4.83 9.87 4.98
CA SER A 155 6.18 10.11 5.51
C SER A 155 6.72 8.91 6.29
N ARG A 156 5.89 8.25 7.10
CA ARG A 156 6.30 7.03 7.81
C ARG A 156 6.61 5.90 6.84
N LEU A 157 5.79 5.71 5.79
CA LEU A 157 6.05 4.72 4.75
C LEU A 157 7.37 5.01 4.02
N LEU A 158 7.65 6.25 3.66
CA LEU A 158 8.91 6.63 3.02
C LEU A 158 10.13 6.37 3.92
N LYS A 159 10.05 6.68 5.22
CA LYS A 159 11.11 6.31 6.18
C LYS A 159 11.34 4.80 6.21
N LEU A 160 10.27 4.01 6.24
CA LEU A 160 10.35 2.55 6.24
C LEU A 160 10.96 2.01 4.93
N SER A 161 10.74 2.66 3.80
CA SER A 161 11.35 2.27 2.51
C SER A 161 12.87 2.47 2.45
N THR A 162 13.46 3.20 3.40
CA THR A 162 14.92 3.40 3.51
C THR A 162 15.58 2.47 4.52
N THR A 163 14.81 1.62 5.19
CA THR A 163 15.34 0.67 6.18
C THR A 163 16.04 -0.52 5.50
N HIS A 164 16.71 -1.33 6.32
CA HIS A 164 17.36 -2.56 5.84
C HIS A 164 16.41 -3.77 5.73
N PHE A 165 15.15 -3.61 6.09
CA PHE A 165 14.13 -4.66 6.02
C PHE A 165 13.68 -4.85 4.55
N ALA A 166 14.18 -5.91 3.92
CA ALA A 166 14.13 -6.06 2.48
C ALA A 166 12.70 -6.17 1.92
N ASN A 167 11.84 -7.00 2.53
CA ASN A 167 10.48 -7.21 2.04
C ASN A 167 9.62 -5.95 2.25
N LEU A 168 9.73 -5.33 3.43
CA LEU A 168 9.01 -4.10 3.74
C LEU A 168 9.40 -2.97 2.79
N LYS A 169 10.71 -2.75 2.60
CA LYS A 169 11.26 -1.77 1.67
C LYS A 169 10.74 -1.97 0.26
N VAL A 170 10.87 -3.18 -0.27
CA VAL A 170 10.47 -3.50 -1.65
C VAL A 170 8.96 -3.32 -1.81
N THR A 171 8.15 -3.80 -0.86
CA THR A 171 6.69 -3.72 -0.96
C THR A 171 6.18 -2.29 -0.84
N ILE A 172 6.74 -1.46 0.05
CA ILE A 172 6.38 -0.04 0.13
C ILE A 172 6.77 0.69 -1.16
N SER A 173 7.98 0.44 -1.69
CA SER A 173 8.43 1.07 -2.93
C SER A 173 7.56 0.66 -4.12
N GLU A 174 7.12 -0.60 -4.17
CA GLU A 174 6.14 -1.09 -5.14
C GLU A 174 4.80 -0.39 -5.01
N LEU A 175 4.28 -0.25 -3.79
CA LEU A 175 3.05 0.48 -3.54
C LEU A 175 3.15 1.93 -4.08
N MET A 176 4.23 2.65 -3.76
CA MET A 176 4.45 4.01 -4.25
C MET A 176 4.52 4.08 -5.78
N PHE A 177 5.16 3.09 -6.41
CA PHE A 177 5.27 3.01 -7.87
C PHE A 177 3.91 2.75 -8.53
N VAL A 178 3.14 1.82 -8.00
CA VAL A 178 1.78 1.50 -8.48
C VAL A 178 0.85 2.70 -8.30
N LEU A 179 0.87 3.38 -7.14
CA LEU A 179 0.12 4.62 -6.89
C LEU A 179 0.52 5.75 -7.84
N SER A 180 1.76 5.75 -8.34
CA SER A 180 2.24 6.70 -9.35
C SER A 180 1.93 6.26 -10.79
N GLY A 181 1.08 5.25 -10.98
CA GLY A 181 0.67 4.75 -12.28
C GLY A 181 1.75 3.94 -13.01
N LYS A 182 2.71 3.37 -12.27
CA LYS A 182 3.89 2.65 -12.79
C LYS A 182 4.77 3.50 -13.71
N ASP A 183 4.79 4.80 -13.47
CA ASP A 183 5.47 5.82 -14.23
C ASP A 183 6.63 6.39 -13.40
N ALA A 184 7.87 6.30 -13.92
CA ALA A 184 9.08 6.73 -13.22
C ALA A 184 9.12 8.24 -12.97
N GLU A 185 8.60 9.06 -13.90
CA GLU A 185 8.55 10.51 -13.77
C GLU A 185 7.56 10.92 -12.67
N LYS A 186 6.36 10.32 -12.69
CA LYS A 186 5.35 10.57 -11.65
C LYS A 186 5.82 10.07 -10.28
N LEU A 187 6.48 8.91 -10.22
CA LEU A 187 7.06 8.42 -8.98
C LEU A 187 8.06 9.43 -8.42
N THR A 188 9.02 9.86 -9.24
CA THR A 188 10.04 10.84 -8.81
C THR A 188 9.42 12.16 -8.38
N LYS A 189 8.37 12.61 -9.07
CA LYS A 189 7.61 13.81 -8.69
C LYS A 189 6.89 13.62 -7.34
N ASN A 190 6.30 12.46 -7.10
CA ASN A 190 5.50 12.19 -5.91
C ASN A 190 6.36 12.01 -4.66
N ILE A 191 7.43 11.20 -4.73
CA ILE A 191 8.22 10.81 -3.55
C ILE A 191 9.64 11.40 -3.53
N GLY A 192 10.03 12.16 -4.55
CA GLY A 192 11.35 12.74 -4.68
C GLY A 192 12.39 11.78 -5.24
N TYR A 193 13.45 12.37 -5.82
CA TYR A 193 14.54 11.63 -6.46
C TYR A 193 15.22 10.64 -5.51
N GLY A 194 15.52 11.06 -4.28
CA GLY A 194 16.28 10.26 -3.32
C GLY A 194 15.59 8.92 -2.97
N PHE A 195 14.25 8.91 -2.85
CA PHE A 195 13.48 7.70 -2.60
C PHE A 195 13.26 6.87 -3.87
N ALA A 196 13.03 7.52 -5.01
CA ALA A 196 12.74 6.84 -6.28
C ALA A 196 13.97 6.15 -6.88
N ALA A 197 15.16 6.76 -6.80
CA ALA A 197 16.36 6.34 -7.51
C ALA A 197 16.76 4.89 -7.18
N GLY A 198 16.80 4.53 -5.91
CA GLY A 198 17.19 3.18 -5.47
C GLY A 198 16.22 2.10 -5.96
N PHE A 199 14.93 2.38 -5.96
CA PHE A 199 13.91 1.44 -6.45
C PHE A 199 13.96 1.27 -7.97
N LEU A 200 14.03 2.39 -8.71
CA LEU A 200 14.08 2.35 -10.18
C LEU A 200 15.35 1.63 -10.67
N ALA A 201 16.51 1.93 -10.06
CA ALA A 201 17.77 1.25 -10.38
C ALA A 201 17.70 -0.27 -10.10
N ALA A 202 17.12 -0.68 -8.97
CA ALA A 202 16.97 -2.10 -8.64
C ALA A 202 16.06 -2.86 -9.63
N ARG A 203 15.17 -2.15 -10.32
CA ARG A 203 14.29 -2.70 -11.36
C ARG A 203 14.81 -2.55 -12.79
N GLY A 204 15.97 -1.92 -12.98
CA GLY A 204 16.51 -1.62 -14.31
C GLY A 204 15.67 -0.62 -15.10
N ILE A 205 14.88 0.21 -14.39
CA ILE A 205 14.07 1.28 -15.00
C ILE A 205 14.94 2.52 -15.08
N GLU A 206 15.03 3.12 -16.27
CA GLU A 206 15.80 4.34 -16.48
C GLU A 206 15.23 5.51 -15.68
N MET A 207 16.12 6.31 -15.11
CA MET A 207 15.75 7.54 -14.41
C MET A 207 15.27 8.59 -15.42
N PRO A 208 14.19 9.34 -15.11
CA PRO A 208 13.75 10.44 -15.96
C PRO A 208 14.85 11.50 -16.13
N GLN A 209 15.06 11.95 -17.34
CA GLN A 209 16.07 12.99 -17.65
C GLN A 209 15.82 14.30 -16.88
N SER A 210 14.55 14.69 -16.71
CA SER A 210 14.14 15.83 -15.90
C SER A 210 14.63 15.77 -14.45
N ALA A 211 14.69 14.58 -13.86
CA ALA A 211 15.19 14.37 -12.50
C ALA A 211 16.73 14.40 -12.43
N THR A 212 17.39 13.96 -13.49
CA THR A 212 18.86 13.95 -13.59
C THR A 212 19.41 15.36 -13.83
N GLU A 213 18.75 16.15 -14.67
CA GLU A 213 19.12 17.56 -14.92
C GLU A 213 18.91 18.42 -13.67
N ALA A 214 17.81 18.21 -12.93
CA ALA A 214 17.56 18.92 -11.69
C ALA A 214 18.58 18.58 -10.58
N SER A 215 19.16 17.38 -10.59
CA SER A 215 20.21 16.99 -9.63
C SER A 215 21.60 17.51 -10.02
N SER A 216 21.82 17.85 -11.28
CA SER A 216 23.09 18.35 -11.82
C SER A 216 23.15 19.89 -11.93
N ALA A 217 22.03 20.59 -11.80
CA ALA A 217 21.96 22.03 -11.79
C ALA A 217 22.57 22.59 -10.49
N LYS A 218 23.81 23.01 -10.54
CA LYS A 218 24.44 23.84 -9.50
C LYS A 218 23.75 25.20 -9.46
N ASP A 219 23.35 25.58 -8.26
CA ASP A 219 23.09 26.95 -7.80
C ASP A 219 22.61 27.98 -8.84
N GLY A 220 21.28 28.05 -9.01
CA GLY A 220 20.60 29.21 -9.58
C GLY A 220 19.40 29.59 -8.71
N PRO A 221 19.11 30.90 -8.54
CA PRO A 221 18.18 31.38 -7.50
C PRO A 221 16.68 31.12 -7.77
N ASP A 222 16.32 30.29 -8.71
CA ASP A 222 14.92 30.20 -9.16
C ASP A 222 14.38 28.77 -9.41
N THR A 223 14.89 27.77 -8.71
CA THR A 223 14.28 26.44 -8.74
C THR A 223 13.35 26.26 -7.54
N ALA A 224 12.05 26.28 -7.79
CA ALA A 224 11.01 26.17 -6.78
C ALA A 224 11.03 24.87 -5.96
N ARG A 225 11.96 23.93 -6.21
CA ARG A 225 12.10 22.64 -5.47
C ARG A 225 13.54 22.13 -5.49
N ASN A 226 14.01 21.68 -4.33
CA ASN A 226 15.24 20.89 -4.25
C ASN A 226 14.98 19.48 -4.84
N PRO A 227 15.68 19.07 -5.91
CA PRO A 227 15.41 17.79 -6.58
C PRO A 227 15.79 16.56 -5.76
N ILE A 228 16.66 16.72 -4.75
CA ILE A 228 17.12 15.63 -3.88
C ILE A 228 16.16 15.43 -2.69
N THR A 229 15.75 16.53 -2.06
CA THR A 229 14.94 16.49 -0.84
C THR A 229 13.46 16.76 -1.08
N GLY A 230 13.07 17.24 -2.27
CA GLY A 230 11.71 17.61 -2.60
C GLY A 230 11.21 18.89 -1.92
N GLN A 231 12.06 19.62 -1.19
CA GLN A 231 11.73 20.90 -0.55
C GLN A 231 11.48 22.00 -1.59
N ARG A 232 10.55 22.92 -1.26
CA ARG A 232 10.37 24.22 -1.95
C ARG A 232 11.28 25.27 -1.36
#